data_252c013e6eac80a919479e2c0bb21073
#
_entry.id   252c013e6eac80a919479e2c0bb21073
#
_cell.length_a   1.000
_cell.length_b   1.000
_cell.length_c   1.000
_cell.angle_alpha   90.00
_cell.angle_beta   90.00
_cell.angle_gamma   90.00
#
_symmetry.space_group_name_H-M   'P 1'
#
loop_
_entity.id
_entity.type
_entity.pdbx_description
1 polymer ?
#
loop_
_entity_poly.entity_id
_entity_poly.type
_entity_poly.pdbx_seq_one_letter_code
_entity_poly.pdbx_strand_id
1 'polypeptide(L)'
;MKPIFVPSAGPGDWQRFLADPERHWVSGRSAKTLAHCWEGAEGFPPEVLAVLAQAPAFKNITPLFIVPEWKVPLPGGSTESQSDAWVLAKSESGLVSITVEGKVEESFDKPLGEWKTKASPGKITRLEYLADVLGLSHPIPDTIHYQLLHRTASAVIEANRFGATHAAMLVHSFSPTNQWFTEFKDFVALSAQRRLSENSAQ
;
A
#
# COMPACT_ATOMS: atom_id res chain seq x y z
N MET A 1 -5.84 0.86 -24.39
CA MET A 1 -6.17 -0.35 -23.60
C MET A 1 -6.03 0.04 -22.14
N LYS A 2 -7.07 -0.17 -21.31
CA LYS A 2 -6.97 0.05 -19.86
C LYS A 2 -5.92 -0.89 -19.25
N PRO A 3 -5.05 -0.43 -18.35
CA PRO A 3 -3.97 -1.26 -17.79
C PRO A 3 -4.44 -2.17 -16.64
N ILE A 4 -5.74 -2.40 -16.47
CA ILE A 4 -6.28 -3.36 -15.48
C ILE A 4 -6.07 -4.77 -16.00
N PHE A 5 -5.19 -5.51 -15.35
CA PHE A 5 -4.69 -6.81 -15.82
C PHE A 5 -5.44 -8.01 -15.22
N VAL A 6 -6.74 -7.86 -15.06
CA VAL A 6 -7.66 -8.97 -14.74
C VAL A 6 -8.86 -8.86 -15.63
N PRO A 7 -9.55 -9.95 -15.98
CA PRO A 7 -10.77 -9.88 -16.73
C PRO A 7 -11.79 -9.02 -15.97
N SER A 8 -11.94 -7.76 -16.37
CA SER A 8 -12.85 -6.80 -15.76
C SER A 8 -13.60 -6.08 -16.87
N ALA A 9 -14.93 -6.08 -16.78
CA ALA A 9 -15.80 -5.27 -17.63
C ALA A 9 -16.23 -3.96 -16.93
N GLY A 10 -15.83 -3.77 -15.68
CA GLY A 10 -16.10 -2.58 -14.89
C GLY A 10 -15.93 -2.79 -13.38
N PRO A 11 -16.23 -1.74 -12.58
CA PRO A 11 -15.94 -1.75 -11.13
C PRO A 11 -16.57 -2.93 -10.37
N GLY A 12 -17.76 -3.38 -10.79
CA GLY A 12 -18.45 -4.50 -10.14
C GLY A 12 -17.68 -5.82 -10.14
N ASP A 13 -16.77 -5.99 -11.10
CA ASP A 13 -15.97 -7.21 -11.18
C ASP A 13 -14.88 -7.30 -10.10
N TRP A 14 -14.51 -6.18 -9.46
CA TRP A 14 -13.56 -6.18 -8.37
C TRP A 14 -14.08 -6.89 -7.12
N GLN A 15 -15.42 -6.91 -6.95
CA GLN A 15 -16.08 -7.56 -5.81
C GLN A 15 -15.63 -9.02 -5.61
N ARG A 16 -15.41 -9.76 -6.69
CA ARG A 16 -15.06 -11.20 -6.64
C ARG A 16 -13.65 -11.46 -6.08
N PHE A 17 -12.78 -10.45 -6.01
CA PHE A 17 -11.43 -10.60 -5.48
C PHE A 17 -11.34 -10.29 -3.98
N LEU A 18 -12.37 -9.66 -3.41
CA LEU A 18 -12.44 -9.35 -1.98
C LEU A 18 -12.47 -10.61 -1.13
N ALA A 19 -11.81 -10.58 0.01
CA ALA A 19 -11.83 -11.69 0.97
C ALA A 19 -13.25 -11.95 1.54
N ASP A 20 -14.04 -10.88 1.71
CA ASP A 20 -15.44 -10.94 2.14
C ASP A 20 -16.25 -9.92 1.31
N PRO A 21 -16.78 -10.35 0.14
CA PRO A 21 -17.48 -9.46 -0.78
C PRO A 21 -18.74 -8.82 -0.17
N GLU A 22 -19.49 -9.57 0.63
CA GLU A 22 -20.74 -9.07 1.21
C GLU A 22 -20.49 -7.96 2.24
N ARG A 23 -19.42 -8.09 3.01
CA ARG A 23 -19.03 -7.13 4.05
C ARG A 23 -18.33 -5.90 3.47
N HIS A 24 -17.50 -6.07 2.45
CA HIS A 24 -16.62 -5.01 1.98
C HIS A 24 -17.16 -4.27 0.75
N TRP A 25 -18.01 -4.89 -0.08
CA TRP A 25 -18.58 -4.25 -1.27
C TRP A 25 -19.83 -3.42 -0.95
N VAL A 26 -19.67 -2.43 -0.09
CA VAL A 26 -20.74 -1.56 0.38
C VAL A 26 -20.48 -0.13 -0.08
N SER A 27 -21.54 0.58 -0.50
CA SER A 27 -21.44 2.01 -0.86
C SER A 27 -20.96 2.84 0.34
N GLY A 28 -20.01 3.74 0.11
CA GLY A 28 -19.37 4.52 1.17
C GLY A 28 -18.19 3.80 1.83
N ARG A 29 -17.82 2.60 1.38
CA ARG A 29 -16.60 1.89 1.80
C ARG A 29 -15.50 2.03 0.75
N SER A 30 -14.25 1.88 1.20
CA SER A 30 -13.05 2.10 0.40
C SER A 30 -12.97 1.20 -0.82
N ALA A 31 -13.21 -0.10 -0.70
CA ALA A 31 -13.07 -1.07 -1.79
C ALA A 31 -13.94 -0.70 -3.01
N LYS A 32 -15.24 -0.42 -2.78
CA LYS A 32 -16.15 -0.05 -3.86
C LYS A 32 -15.82 1.32 -4.45
N THR A 33 -15.51 2.30 -3.60
CA THR A 33 -15.16 3.66 -4.02
C THR A 33 -13.88 3.65 -4.86
N LEU A 34 -12.85 2.93 -4.42
CA LEU A 34 -11.59 2.76 -5.14
C LEU A 34 -11.82 2.13 -6.52
N ALA A 35 -12.57 1.02 -6.59
CA ALA A 35 -12.86 0.33 -7.83
C ALA A 35 -13.52 1.26 -8.87
N HIS A 36 -14.53 2.04 -8.46
CA HIS A 36 -15.18 3.00 -9.36
C HIS A 36 -14.24 4.10 -9.82
N CYS A 37 -13.40 4.63 -8.94
CA CYS A 37 -12.43 5.67 -9.28
C CYS A 37 -11.37 5.16 -10.28
N TRP A 38 -10.79 3.99 -10.01
CA TRP A 38 -9.70 3.45 -10.83
C TRP A 38 -10.19 2.86 -12.15
N GLU A 39 -11.36 2.25 -12.21
CA GLU A 39 -11.97 1.81 -13.48
C GLU A 39 -12.44 2.97 -14.34
N GLY A 40 -12.82 4.08 -13.75
CA GLY A 40 -13.21 5.30 -14.45
C GLY A 40 -12.03 6.04 -15.11
N ALA A 41 -10.78 5.73 -14.70
CA ALA A 41 -9.59 6.35 -15.23
C ALA A 41 -9.00 5.57 -16.42
N GLU A 42 -8.35 6.28 -17.37
CA GLU A 42 -7.58 5.66 -18.46
C GLU A 42 -6.11 5.44 -18.09
N GLY A 43 -5.85 5.09 -16.83
CA GLY A 43 -4.53 4.95 -16.25
C GLY A 43 -4.58 5.19 -14.76
N PHE A 44 -3.72 6.06 -14.25
CA PHE A 44 -3.87 6.57 -12.88
C PHE A 44 -5.03 7.56 -12.79
N PRO A 45 -5.83 7.55 -11.71
CA PRO A 45 -6.73 8.65 -11.42
C PRO A 45 -5.97 9.99 -11.40
N PRO A 46 -6.57 11.09 -11.90
CA PRO A 46 -5.88 12.37 -12.03
C PRO A 46 -5.22 12.89 -10.76
N GLU A 47 -5.89 12.74 -9.62
CA GLU A 47 -5.38 13.12 -8.30
C GLU A 47 -4.18 12.27 -7.86
N VAL A 48 -4.18 10.97 -8.19
CA VAL A 48 -3.06 10.07 -7.93
C VAL A 48 -1.87 10.47 -8.80
N LEU A 49 -2.10 10.70 -10.08
CA LEU A 49 -1.04 11.14 -11.00
C LEU A 49 -0.43 12.47 -10.55
N ALA A 50 -1.26 13.43 -10.10
CA ALA A 50 -0.79 14.73 -9.61
C ALA A 50 0.14 14.60 -8.38
N VAL A 51 -0.16 13.67 -7.48
CA VAL A 51 0.70 13.38 -6.31
C VAL A 51 1.99 12.68 -6.73
N LEU A 52 1.91 11.65 -7.56
CA LEU A 52 3.09 10.91 -8.03
C LEU A 52 4.06 11.81 -8.81
N ALA A 53 3.54 12.72 -9.63
CA ALA A 53 4.34 13.64 -10.43
C ALA A 53 5.18 14.64 -9.60
N GLN A 54 4.92 14.79 -8.31
CA GLN A 54 5.73 15.64 -7.42
C GLN A 54 7.09 15.02 -7.10
N ALA A 55 7.24 13.70 -7.23
CA ALA A 55 8.50 13.03 -6.99
C ALA A 55 9.31 12.89 -8.30
N PRO A 56 10.56 13.39 -8.37
CA PRO A 56 11.38 13.30 -9.58
C PRO A 56 11.55 11.86 -10.11
N ALA A 57 11.60 10.87 -9.20
CA ALA A 57 11.68 9.46 -9.56
C ALA A 57 10.45 8.95 -10.34
N PHE A 58 9.32 9.64 -10.25
CA PHE A 58 8.06 9.26 -10.91
C PHE A 58 7.69 10.18 -12.08
N LYS A 59 8.66 10.91 -12.60
CA LYS A 59 8.45 11.77 -13.77
C LYS A 59 7.95 10.95 -14.96
N ASN A 60 6.88 11.42 -15.60
CA ASN A 60 6.21 10.76 -16.73
C ASN A 60 5.77 9.30 -16.41
N ILE A 61 5.36 9.07 -15.17
CA ILE A 61 4.91 7.74 -14.73
C ILE A 61 3.63 7.32 -15.45
N THR A 62 3.62 6.08 -15.95
CA THR A 62 2.46 5.44 -16.57
C THR A 62 2.26 4.03 -16.02
N PRO A 63 1.03 3.59 -15.72
CA PRO A 63 0.78 2.24 -15.27
C PRO A 63 0.91 1.25 -16.44
N LEU A 64 1.58 0.13 -16.19
CA LEU A 64 1.67 -1.01 -17.10
C LEU A 64 0.61 -2.06 -16.77
N PHE A 65 0.47 -2.38 -15.49
CA PHE A 65 -0.52 -3.30 -14.95
C PHE A 65 -1.13 -2.72 -13.68
N ILE A 66 -2.43 -2.85 -13.54
CA ILE A 66 -3.18 -2.58 -12.31
C ILE A 66 -3.90 -3.87 -11.95
N VAL A 67 -3.61 -4.41 -10.77
CA VAL A 67 -4.19 -5.67 -10.31
C VAL A 67 -4.92 -5.43 -8.99
N PRO A 68 -6.25 -5.53 -8.96
CA PRO A 68 -7.04 -5.44 -7.74
C PRO A 68 -6.70 -6.54 -6.74
N GLU A 69 -6.81 -6.24 -5.45
CA GLU A 69 -6.76 -7.18 -4.33
C GLU A 69 -5.49 -8.07 -4.35
N TRP A 70 -4.36 -7.45 -4.68
CA TRP A 70 -3.09 -8.15 -4.83
C TRP A 70 -2.57 -8.69 -3.49
N LYS A 71 -2.19 -9.95 -3.50
CA LYS A 71 -1.71 -10.68 -2.32
C LYS A 71 -0.21 -10.90 -2.38
N VAL A 72 0.47 -10.56 -1.29
CA VAL A 72 1.91 -10.77 -1.11
C VAL A 72 2.12 -11.67 0.10
N PRO A 73 2.73 -12.86 -0.07
CA PRO A 73 3.06 -13.76 1.03
C PRO A 73 4.04 -13.10 2.00
N LEU A 74 3.80 -13.30 3.29
CA LEU A 74 4.66 -12.81 4.36
C LEU A 74 5.03 -13.97 5.31
N PRO A 75 6.26 -14.01 5.84
CA PRO A 75 6.65 -15.03 6.81
C PRO A 75 5.85 -14.93 8.12
N GLY A 76 5.92 -15.96 8.94
CA GLY A 76 5.31 -15.98 10.26
C GLY A 76 3.83 -16.32 10.29
N GLY A 77 3.28 -16.87 9.22
CA GLY A 77 1.90 -17.36 9.13
C GLY A 77 1.39 -17.47 7.70
N SER A 78 0.18 -18.01 7.54
CA SER A 78 -0.45 -18.21 6.22
C SER A 78 -1.19 -16.99 5.67
N THR A 79 -1.45 -15.97 6.51
CA THR A 79 -2.16 -14.77 6.07
C THR A 79 -1.24 -13.89 5.24
N GLU A 80 -1.64 -13.59 4.02
CA GLU A 80 -0.93 -12.71 3.09
C GLU A 80 -1.26 -11.24 3.34
N SER A 81 -0.41 -10.33 2.88
CA SER A 81 -0.72 -8.92 2.78
C SER A 81 -1.53 -8.69 1.50
N GLN A 82 -2.79 -8.26 1.61
CA GLN A 82 -3.69 -8.03 0.48
C GLN A 82 -3.94 -6.54 0.32
N SER A 83 -3.32 -5.90 -0.68
CA SER A 83 -3.53 -4.48 -1.02
C SER A 83 -4.77 -4.33 -1.90
N ASP A 84 -5.53 -3.24 -1.73
CA ASP A 84 -6.74 -2.98 -2.52
C ASP A 84 -6.45 -2.91 -4.02
N ALA A 85 -5.25 -2.41 -4.38
CA ALA A 85 -4.68 -2.59 -5.71
C ALA A 85 -3.15 -2.64 -5.64
N TRP A 86 -2.53 -3.27 -6.62
CA TRP A 86 -1.11 -3.19 -6.90
C TRP A 86 -0.89 -2.72 -8.33
N VAL A 87 0.09 -1.84 -8.51
CA VAL A 87 0.44 -1.28 -9.82
C VAL A 87 1.91 -1.53 -10.11
N LEU A 88 2.18 -2.15 -11.25
CA LEU A 88 3.49 -2.05 -11.89
C LEU A 88 3.43 -0.88 -12.88
N ALA A 89 4.26 0.10 -12.67
CA ALA A 89 4.32 1.30 -13.50
C ALA A 89 5.72 1.50 -14.09
N LYS A 90 5.82 2.35 -15.08
CA LYS A 90 7.08 2.80 -15.69
C LYS A 90 7.19 4.31 -15.59
N SER A 91 8.35 4.80 -15.15
CA SER A 91 8.75 6.21 -15.18
C SER A 91 10.00 6.39 -16.04
N GLU A 92 10.50 7.62 -16.17
CA GLU A 92 11.80 7.88 -16.79
C GLU A 92 12.96 7.22 -16.01
N SER A 93 12.79 7.01 -14.70
CA SER A 93 13.80 6.41 -13.81
C SER A 93 13.75 4.90 -13.73
N GLY A 94 12.81 4.24 -14.43
CA GLY A 94 12.67 2.79 -14.48
C GLY A 94 11.30 2.29 -14.02
N LEU A 95 11.24 1.01 -13.64
CA LEU A 95 10.01 0.40 -13.14
C LEU A 95 9.73 0.82 -11.70
N VAL A 96 8.45 0.93 -11.38
CA VAL A 96 7.94 1.33 -10.06
C VAL A 96 6.88 0.32 -9.61
N SER A 97 7.04 -0.23 -8.42
CA SER A 97 6.03 -1.05 -7.75
C SER A 97 5.23 -0.19 -6.78
N ILE A 98 3.91 -0.15 -6.92
CA ILE A 98 3.04 0.67 -6.06
C ILE A 98 1.96 -0.20 -5.45
N THR A 99 1.90 -0.29 -4.13
CA THR A 99 0.72 -0.79 -3.41
C THR A 99 -0.23 0.36 -3.13
N VAL A 100 -1.52 0.10 -3.31
CA VAL A 100 -2.58 1.09 -3.10
C VAL A 100 -3.50 0.61 -1.99
N GLU A 101 -3.77 1.49 -1.05
CA GLU A 101 -4.73 1.28 0.05
C GLU A 101 -5.79 2.39 -0.01
N GLY A 102 -7.04 2.00 -0.25
CA GLY A 102 -8.19 2.90 -0.24
C GLY A 102 -8.67 3.20 1.17
N LYS A 103 -9.10 4.41 1.45
CA LYS A 103 -9.71 4.81 2.73
C LYS A 103 -10.89 5.74 2.49
N VAL A 104 -11.97 5.51 3.24
CA VAL A 104 -13.07 6.46 3.42
C VAL A 104 -13.13 6.83 4.90
N GLU A 105 -13.70 5.96 5.74
CA GLU A 105 -13.77 6.13 7.19
C GLU A 105 -13.03 5.02 7.96
N GLU A 106 -12.54 4.01 7.24
CA GLU A 106 -11.89 2.84 7.84
C GLU A 106 -10.49 3.19 8.35
N SER A 107 -10.16 2.69 9.55
CA SER A 107 -8.81 2.81 10.12
C SER A 107 -7.76 1.99 9.37
N PHE A 108 -6.49 2.22 9.68
CA PHE A 108 -5.37 1.39 9.23
C PHE A 108 -5.19 0.11 10.07
N ASP A 109 -6.30 -0.59 10.40
CA ASP A 109 -6.29 -1.73 11.31
C ASP A 109 -5.74 -1.34 12.70
N LYS A 110 -5.13 -2.27 13.41
CA LYS A 110 -4.65 -2.09 14.79
C LYS A 110 -3.28 -1.45 14.86
N PRO A 111 -3.05 -0.56 15.84
CA PRO A 111 -1.70 -0.13 16.17
C PRO A 111 -0.87 -1.32 16.70
N LEU A 112 0.45 -1.25 16.55
CA LEU A 112 1.36 -2.33 16.93
C LEU A 112 1.25 -2.76 18.39
N GLY A 113 1.00 -1.82 19.31
CA GLY A 113 0.80 -2.13 20.73
C GLY A 113 -0.37 -3.11 20.93
N GLU A 114 -1.48 -2.91 20.23
CA GLU A 114 -2.61 -3.82 20.26
C GLU A 114 -2.32 -5.10 19.46
N TRP A 115 -1.75 -4.97 18.27
CA TRP A 115 -1.44 -6.10 17.38
C TRP A 115 -0.48 -7.10 18.02
N LYS A 116 0.49 -6.61 18.81
CA LYS A 116 1.46 -7.44 19.56
C LYS A 116 0.87 -8.10 20.81
N THR A 117 -0.32 -7.71 21.24
CA THR A 117 -0.95 -8.32 22.43
C THR A 117 -1.08 -9.83 22.22
N LYS A 118 -0.46 -10.61 23.11
CA LYS A 118 -0.35 -12.07 23.00
C LYS A 118 0.26 -12.52 21.65
N ALA A 119 1.35 -11.86 21.23
CA ALA A 119 2.03 -12.19 19.99
C ALA A 119 2.53 -13.64 20.00
N SER A 120 2.16 -14.39 18.97
CA SER A 120 2.76 -15.71 18.69
C SER A 120 4.19 -15.54 18.14
N PRO A 121 5.03 -16.58 18.18
CA PRO A 121 6.36 -16.54 17.55
C PRO A 121 6.29 -16.10 16.08
N GLY A 122 5.27 -16.54 15.33
CA GLY A 122 5.08 -16.14 13.95
C GLY A 122 4.79 -14.63 13.78
N LYS A 123 4.07 -14.01 14.70
CA LYS A 123 3.87 -12.54 14.68
C LYS A 123 5.19 -11.80 14.90
N ILE A 124 6.04 -12.30 15.79
CA ILE A 124 7.37 -11.71 16.06
C ILE A 124 8.23 -11.80 14.80
N THR A 125 8.38 -13.01 14.25
CA THR A 125 9.11 -13.23 12.98
C THR A 125 8.62 -12.32 11.85
N ARG A 126 7.30 -12.14 11.73
CA ARG A 126 6.71 -11.27 10.70
C ARG A 126 7.07 -9.80 10.93
N LEU A 127 7.00 -9.32 12.17
CA LEU A 127 7.33 -7.92 12.47
C LEU A 127 8.81 -7.62 12.22
N GLU A 128 9.70 -8.52 12.63
CA GLU A 128 11.14 -8.43 12.34
C GLU A 128 11.40 -8.38 10.83
N TYR A 129 10.81 -9.29 10.07
CA TYR A 129 10.92 -9.29 8.61
C TYR A 129 10.43 -7.99 7.97
N LEU A 130 9.29 -7.45 8.41
CA LEU A 130 8.77 -6.18 7.88
C LEU A 130 9.71 -5.02 8.21
N ALA A 131 10.26 -4.99 9.42
CA ALA A 131 11.25 -3.97 9.80
C ALA A 131 12.50 -4.05 8.93
N ASP A 132 13.02 -5.26 8.69
CA ASP A 132 14.21 -5.48 7.85
C ASP A 132 13.96 -5.04 6.41
N VAL A 133 12.83 -5.46 5.80
CA VAL A 133 12.45 -5.05 4.44
C VAL A 133 12.35 -3.53 4.29
N LEU A 134 11.83 -2.86 5.32
CA LEU A 134 11.68 -1.41 5.34
C LEU A 134 12.92 -0.69 5.86
N GLY A 135 13.91 -1.42 6.39
CA GLY A 135 15.10 -0.90 7.04
C GLY A 135 14.78 -0.01 8.24
N LEU A 136 13.77 -0.34 9.00
CA LEU A 136 13.36 0.39 10.19
C LEU A 136 14.16 -0.07 11.41
N SER A 137 14.53 0.89 12.27
CA SER A 137 15.16 0.58 13.56
C SER A 137 14.17 -0.04 14.53
N HIS A 138 14.65 -0.99 15.34
CA HIS A 138 13.90 -1.55 16.44
C HIS A 138 14.13 -0.78 17.75
N PRO A 139 13.13 -0.70 18.64
CA PRO A 139 11.74 -1.13 18.46
C PRO A 139 10.94 -0.12 17.62
N ILE A 140 10.04 -0.62 16.78
CA ILE A 140 9.06 0.24 16.09
C ILE A 140 8.04 0.73 17.13
N PRO A 141 7.68 2.03 17.13
CA PRO A 141 6.73 2.59 18.09
C PRO A 141 5.37 1.87 18.08
N ASP A 142 4.79 1.67 19.25
CA ASP A 142 3.52 0.95 19.44
C ASP A 142 2.30 1.67 18.83
N THR A 143 2.43 2.96 18.54
CA THR A 143 1.40 3.79 17.88
C THR A 143 1.31 3.55 16.37
N ILE A 144 2.33 2.97 15.74
CA ILE A 144 2.35 2.71 14.31
C ILE A 144 1.35 1.59 13.96
N HIS A 145 0.52 1.83 12.98
CA HIS A 145 -0.47 0.86 12.52
C HIS A 145 0.17 -0.25 11.68
N TYR A 146 -0.15 -1.50 12.02
CA TYR A 146 0.41 -2.69 11.37
C TYR A 146 0.13 -2.72 9.87
N GLN A 147 -1.04 -2.26 9.43
CA GLN A 147 -1.41 -2.23 8.02
C GLN A 147 -0.44 -1.37 7.18
N LEU A 148 -0.02 -0.22 7.68
CA LEU A 148 0.93 0.66 6.99
C LEU A 148 2.28 -0.02 6.76
N LEU A 149 2.77 -0.79 7.76
CA LEU A 149 4.03 -1.53 7.64
C LEU A 149 3.95 -2.59 6.54
N HIS A 150 2.96 -3.50 6.62
CA HIS A 150 2.94 -4.61 5.69
C HIS A 150 2.53 -4.21 4.26
N ARG A 151 1.73 -3.15 4.08
CA ARG A 151 1.44 -2.61 2.74
C ARG A 151 2.67 -1.98 2.09
N THR A 152 3.45 -1.21 2.87
CA THR A 152 4.68 -0.61 2.36
C THR A 152 5.73 -1.67 2.05
N ALA A 153 5.92 -2.65 2.94
CA ALA A 153 6.82 -3.76 2.70
C ALA A 153 6.41 -4.56 1.45
N SER A 154 5.11 -4.75 1.21
CA SER A 154 4.62 -5.42 0.00
C SER A 154 5.05 -4.70 -1.28
N ALA A 155 5.06 -3.36 -1.31
CA ALA A 155 5.56 -2.61 -2.46
C ALA A 155 7.06 -2.90 -2.72
N VAL A 156 7.86 -2.98 -1.66
CA VAL A 156 9.30 -3.28 -1.76
C VAL A 156 9.55 -4.74 -2.19
N ILE A 157 8.80 -5.69 -1.62
CA ILE A 157 8.87 -7.11 -1.99
C ILE A 157 8.56 -7.31 -3.48
N GLU A 158 7.49 -6.70 -3.96
CA GLU A 158 7.12 -6.78 -5.37
C GLU A 158 8.08 -6.00 -6.28
N ALA A 159 8.66 -4.88 -5.81
CA ALA A 159 9.72 -4.19 -6.54
C ALA A 159 10.91 -5.12 -6.79
N ASN A 160 11.37 -5.82 -5.76
CA ASN A 160 12.45 -6.79 -5.88
C ASN A 160 12.08 -7.95 -6.83
N ARG A 161 10.84 -8.45 -6.71
CA ARG A 161 10.35 -9.55 -7.54
C ARG A 161 10.30 -9.21 -9.03
N PHE A 162 9.90 -7.98 -9.37
CA PHE A 162 9.75 -7.52 -10.76
C PHE A 162 10.96 -6.72 -11.27
N GLY A 163 12.03 -6.59 -10.49
CA GLY A 163 13.21 -5.80 -10.86
C GLY A 163 12.91 -4.30 -10.99
N ALA A 164 11.93 -3.80 -10.22
CA ALA A 164 11.63 -2.38 -10.21
C ALA A 164 12.67 -1.62 -9.36
N THR A 165 13.05 -0.43 -9.85
CA THR A 165 14.04 0.43 -9.19
C THR A 165 13.45 1.24 -8.04
N HIS A 166 12.13 1.38 -8.02
CA HIS A 166 11.40 2.16 -7.02
C HIS A 166 10.21 1.39 -6.47
N ALA A 167 9.90 1.65 -5.21
CA ALA A 167 8.70 1.15 -4.54
C ALA A 167 7.97 2.30 -3.86
N ALA A 168 6.65 2.28 -3.88
CA ALA A 168 5.81 3.25 -3.19
C ALA A 168 4.58 2.58 -2.57
N MET A 169 4.13 3.10 -1.44
CA MET A 169 2.83 2.81 -0.88
C MET A 169 1.98 4.08 -0.98
N LEU A 170 0.83 3.96 -1.60
CA LEU A 170 -0.12 5.04 -1.82
C LEU A 170 -1.37 4.82 -0.95
N VAL A 171 -1.73 5.79 -0.13
CA VAL A 171 -3.04 5.85 0.50
C VAL A 171 -3.93 6.74 -0.36
N HIS A 172 -4.97 6.16 -0.96
CA HIS A 172 -5.97 6.88 -1.72
C HIS A 172 -7.19 7.13 -0.82
N SER A 173 -7.19 8.31 -0.15
CA SER A 173 -8.26 8.66 0.77
C SER A 173 -9.39 9.39 0.06
N PHE A 174 -10.61 8.91 0.26
CA PHE A 174 -11.86 9.53 -0.17
C PHE A 174 -12.60 10.18 1.04
N SER A 175 -11.92 10.30 2.18
CA SER A 175 -12.49 10.89 3.39
C SER A 175 -12.65 12.41 3.22
N PRO A 176 -13.86 12.96 3.39
CA PRO A 176 -14.07 14.40 3.31
C PRO A 176 -13.46 15.17 4.51
N THR A 177 -13.09 14.45 5.56
CA THR A 177 -12.54 15.04 6.81
C THR A 177 -11.08 14.70 7.03
N ASN A 178 -10.40 14.09 6.05
CA ASN A 178 -9.03 13.57 6.18
C ASN A 178 -8.84 12.62 7.38
N GLN A 179 -9.83 11.76 7.61
CA GLN A 179 -9.80 10.80 8.71
C GLN A 179 -8.56 9.90 8.59
N TRP A 180 -7.91 9.61 9.72
CA TRP A 180 -6.70 8.78 9.83
C TRP A 180 -5.43 9.39 9.17
N PHE A 181 -5.46 10.67 8.78
CA PHE A 181 -4.29 11.34 8.21
C PHE A 181 -3.12 11.46 9.21
N THR A 182 -3.43 11.64 10.50
CA THR A 182 -2.41 11.73 11.56
C THR A 182 -1.62 10.45 11.67
N GLU A 183 -2.28 9.30 11.69
CA GLU A 183 -1.65 7.97 11.77
C GLU A 183 -0.76 7.70 10.55
N PHE A 184 -1.22 8.10 9.37
CA PHE A 184 -0.42 8.03 8.14
C PHE A 184 0.81 8.95 8.21
N LYS A 185 0.64 10.18 8.67
CA LYS A 185 1.73 11.17 8.86
C LYS A 185 2.80 10.65 9.81
N ASP A 186 2.41 10.05 10.94
CA ASP A 186 3.32 9.51 11.93
C ASP A 186 4.13 8.35 11.35
N PHE A 187 3.51 7.49 10.54
CA PHE A 187 4.21 6.44 9.81
C PHE A 187 5.21 7.00 8.78
N VAL A 188 4.83 8.02 8.03
CA VAL A 188 5.75 8.68 7.07
C VAL A 188 6.93 9.32 7.78
N ALA A 189 6.70 9.96 8.94
CA ALA A 189 7.77 10.56 9.74
C ALA A 189 8.78 9.51 10.24
N LEU A 190 8.33 8.31 10.62
CA LEU A 190 9.20 7.20 10.99
C LEU A 190 10.16 6.82 9.83
N SER A 191 9.64 6.75 8.61
CA SER A 191 10.43 6.41 7.42
C SER A 191 11.41 7.54 7.03
N ALA A 192 11.08 8.80 7.30
CA ALA A 192 11.94 9.94 7.02
C ALA A 192 13.14 10.05 7.97
N GLN A 193 12.99 9.65 9.23
CA GLN A 193 14.08 9.65 10.24
C GLN A 193 15.26 8.77 9.81
N ARG A 194 14.99 7.67 9.11
CA ARG A 194 16.02 6.79 8.54
C ARG A 194 16.95 7.53 7.58
N ARG A 195 16.41 8.34 6.65
CA ARG A 195 17.23 9.06 5.64
C ARG A 195 18.20 10.04 6.29
N LEU A 196 17.81 10.63 7.42
CA LEU A 196 18.66 11.58 8.15
C LEU A 196 19.80 10.86 8.88
N SER A 197 19.56 9.67 9.44
CA SER A 197 20.59 8.88 10.11
C SER A 197 21.63 8.29 9.14
N GLU A 198 21.21 7.86 7.95
CA GLU A 198 22.11 7.36 6.89
C GLU A 198 23.01 8.48 6.32
N ASN A 199 22.46 9.68 6.14
CA ASN A 199 23.24 10.84 5.65
C ASN A 199 24.18 11.44 6.71
N SER A 200 23.96 11.17 7.99
CA SER A 200 24.84 11.64 9.09
C SER A 200 25.97 10.65 9.40
N ALA A 201 25.96 9.47 8.79
CA ALA A 201 26.97 8.42 8.97
C ALA A 201 27.97 8.34 7.80
N GLN A 202 27.85 9.22 6.80
CA GLN A 202 28.81 9.45 5.71
C GLN A 202 29.58 10.74 5.96
#